data_20cf53a5c3b95864a355d83f72e9f3e7
#
_entry.id   20cf53a5c3b95864a355d83f72e9f3e7
#
_cell.length_a   1.000
_cell.length_b   1.000
_cell.length_c   1.000
_cell.angle_alpha   90.00
_cell.angle_beta   90.00
_cell.angle_gamma   90.00
#
_symmetry.space_group_name_H-M   'P 1'
#
loop_
_entity.id
_entity.type
_entity.pdbx_description
1 polymer ?
#
loop_
_entity_poly.entity_id
_entity_poly.type
_entity_poly.pdbx_seq_one_letter_code
_entity_poly.pdbx_strand_id
1 'polypeptide(L)'
;MLKAEGSFNLPDNVPANEFLNLEGDKISTSRNWAVWLNEYLVDMPGKQDVLRYVLTANAPETKDNDFTWKDFQARNNNELVAILGNFVNRALVLTNKYFEGKVPAAGELTEYD
;
A
#
# COMPACT_ATOMS: atom_id res chain seq x y z
N MET A 1 -13.17 -15.16 22.47
CA MET A 1 -13.52 -13.85 23.03
C MET A 1 -14.51 -13.10 22.13
N LEU A 2 -14.18 -12.72 20.89
CA LEU A 2 -15.08 -11.95 20.02
C LEU A 2 -16.47 -12.58 19.84
N LYS A 3 -16.52 -13.89 19.57
CA LYS A 3 -17.78 -14.62 19.41
C LYS A 3 -18.62 -14.70 20.70
N ALA A 4 -17.99 -14.71 21.87
CA ALA A 4 -18.66 -14.80 23.16
C ALA A 4 -19.29 -13.47 23.57
N GLU A 5 -18.68 -12.35 23.17
CA GLU A 5 -19.22 -11.02 23.48
C GLU A 5 -20.36 -10.62 22.52
N GLY A 6 -20.26 -11.02 21.24
CA GLY A 6 -21.36 -10.97 20.27
C GLY A 6 -21.58 -9.64 19.56
N SER A 7 -20.94 -8.55 19.99
CA SER A 7 -21.08 -7.21 19.37
C SER A 7 -20.07 -6.95 18.24
N PHE A 8 -19.04 -7.80 18.12
CA PHE A 8 -17.99 -7.62 17.11
C PHE A 8 -18.26 -8.45 15.85
N ASN A 9 -17.91 -7.87 14.71
CA ASN A 9 -17.83 -8.62 13.47
C ASN A 9 -16.72 -9.68 13.57
N LEU A 10 -17.04 -10.89 13.14
CA LEU A 10 -16.04 -11.97 13.08
C LEU A 10 -15.33 -11.93 11.73
N PRO A 11 -14.02 -12.21 11.67
CA PRO A 11 -13.34 -12.38 10.40
C PRO A 11 -13.84 -13.64 9.70
N ASP A 12 -14.04 -13.58 8.40
CA ASP A 12 -14.40 -14.73 7.57
C ASP A 12 -13.19 -15.64 7.34
N ASN A 13 -11.99 -15.04 7.29
CA ASN A 13 -10.73 -15.75 7.10
C ASN A 13 -9.59 -15.00 7.79
N VAL A 14 -8.56 -15.71 8.17
CA VAL A 14 -7.28 -15.20 8.69
C VAL A 14 -6.16 -15.86 7.89
N PRO A 15 -5.80 -15.31 6.72
CA PRO A 15 -4.71 -15.87 5.91
C PRO A 15 -3.38 -15.77 6.67
N ALA A 16 -2.60 -16.84 6.62
CA ALA A 16 -1.23 -16.86 7.13
C ALA A 16 -0.25 -16.42 6.04
N ASN A 17 0.73 -15.63 6.43
CA ASN A 17 1.85 -15.23 5.57
C ASN A 17 3.15 -15.87 6.06
N GLU A 18 4.13 -15.95 5.18
CA GLU A 18 5.51 -16.27 5.52
C GLU A 18 6.21 -15.08 6.21
N PHE A 19 7.50 -15.14 6.47
CA PHE A 19 8.21 -14.09 7.19
C PHE A 19 8.58 -12.91 6.30
N LEU A 20 8.44 -11.70 6.86
CA LEU A 20 9.03 -10.49 6.32
C LEU A 20 10.32 -10.18 7.09
N ASN A 21 11.43 -10.14 6.39
CA ASN A 21 12.73 -9.74 6.93
C ASN A 21 12.94 -8.23 6.78
N LEU A 22 13.97 -7.70 7.40
CA LEU A 22 14.38 -6.30 7.31
C LEU A 22 15.87 -6.22 6.98
N GLU A 23 16.19 -5.67 5.79
CA GLU A 23 17.56 -5.52 5.29
C GLU A 23 18.36 -6.84 5.33
N GLY A 24 17.70 -7.94 4.93
CA GLY A 24 18.28 -9.28 4.88
C GLY A 24 18.27 -10.04 6.20
N ASP A 25 17.87 -9.41 7.31
CA ASP A 25 17.87 -10.02 8.63
C ASP A 25 16.44 -10.20 9.19
N LYS A 26 16.27 -11.22 10.01
CA LYS A 26 15.01 -11.47 10.71
C LYS A 26 14.68 -10.31 11.67
N ILE A 27 13.46 -9.76 11.54
CA ILE A 27 12.93 -8.77 12.49
C ILE A 27 12.97 -9.33 13.91
N SER A 28 13.48 -8.55 14.86
CA SER A 28 13.66 -8.97 16.24
C SER A 28 13.51 -7.81 17.22
N THR A 29 12.50 -7.87 18.06
CA THR A 29 12.27 -6.88 19.11
C THR A 29 13.38 -6.90 20.17
N SER A 30 13.86 -8.09 20.54
CA SER A 30 14.92 -8.24 21.56
C SER A 30 16.27 -7.69 21.11
N ARG A 31 16.53 -7.65 19.79
CA ARG A 31 17.74 -7.05 19.21
C ARG A 31 17.53 -5.60 18.79
N ASN A 32 16.34 -5.04 19.01
CA ASN A 32 15.90 -3.75 18.49
C ASN A 32 16.09 -3.61 16.97
N TRP A 33 15.87 -4.71 16.23
CA TRP A 33 15.99 -4.77 14.79
C TRP A 33 14.59 -4.83 14.17
N ALA A 34 13.98 -3.66 14.01
CA ALA A 34 12.65 -3.49 13.43
C ALA A 34 12.47 -2.03 12.98
N VAL A 35 11.49 -1.79 12.11
CA VAL A 35 10.97 -0.45 11.86
C VAL A 35 9.81 -0.24 12.84
N TRP A 36 10.02 0.65 13.79
CA TRP A 36 9.01 1.01 14.80
C TRP A 36 8.03 2.01 14.19
N LEU A 37 6.75 1.67 14.17
CA LEU A 37 5.73 2.49 13.52
C LEU A 37 5.63 3.90 14.11
N ASN A 38 5.76 4.04 15.43
CA ASN A 38 5.75 5.34 16.10
C ASN A 38 6.92 6.23 15.66
N GLU A 39 8.11 5.67 15.48
CA GLU A 39 9.29 6.38 14.98
C GLU A 39 9.11 6.73 13.49
N TYR A 40 8.68 5.76 12.68
CA TYR A 40 8.40 5.98 11.27
C TYR A 40 7.41 7.14 11.04
N LEU A 41 6.34 7.25 11.84
CA LEU A 41 5.34 8.30 11.70
C LEU A 41 5.89 9.71 12.03
N VAL A 42 6.90 9.78 12.87
CA VAL A 42 7.61 11.03 13.21
C VAL A 42 8.62 11.39 12.11
N ASP A 43 9.40 10.41 11.66
CA ASP A 43 10.50 10.63 10.70
C ASP A 43 9.98 10.85 9.27
N MET A 44 8.83 10.25 8.93
CA MET A 44 8.22 10.30 7.59
C MET A 44 6.76 10.75 7.63
N PRO A 45 6.50 12.02 8.01
CA PRO A 45 5.15 12.53 8.12
C PRO A 45 4.44 12.51 6.75
N GLY A 46 3.18 12.07 6.72
CA GLY A 46 2.37 11.97 5.50
C GLY A 46 2.74 10.81 4.57
N LYS A 47 3.61 9.88 4.99
CA LYS A 47 4.00 8.72 4.19
C LYS A 47 3.38 7.40 4.65
N GLN A 48 2.29 7.45 5.41
CA GLN A 48 1.60 6.26 5.91
C GLN A 48 1.13 5.35 4.79
N ASP A 49 0.55 5.91 3.73
CA ASP A 49 0.03 5.15 2.60
C ASP A 49 1.15 4.60 1.71
N VAL A 50 2.30 5.27 1.66
CA VAL A 50 3.50 4.72 1.00
C VAL A 50 3.95 3.44 1.70
N LEU A 51 3.99 3.44 3.04
CA LEU A 51 4.34 2.25 3.81
C LEU A 51 3.33 1.12 3.59
N ARG A 52 2.03 1.44 3.65
CA ARG A 52 0.97 0.44 3.38
C ARG A 52 1.12 -0.17 1.99
N TYR A 53 1.35 0.67 0.98
CA TYR A 53 1.56 0.21 -0.38
C TYR A 53 2.75 -0.74 -0.48
N VAL A 54 3.92 -0.34 0.05
CA VAL A 54 5.14 -1.15 -0.02
C VAL A 54 4.97 -2.48 0.73
N LEU A 55 4.37 -2.47 1.92
CA LEU A 55 4.11 -3.69 2.68
C LEU A 55 3.14 -4.62 1.95
N THR A 56 2.11 -4.08 1.30
CA THR A 56 1.16 -4.87 0.52
C THR A 56 1.81 -5.45 -0.73
N ALA A 57 2.54 -4.62 -1.48
CA ALA A 57 3.24 -5.05 -2.69
C ALA A 57 4.38 -6.05 -2.43
N ASN A 58 4.90 -6.06 -1.21
CA ASN A 58 5.96 -6.97 -0.76
C ASN A 58 5.46 -8.02 0.24
N ALA A 59 4.14 -8.29 0.26
CA ALA A 59 3.56 -9.26 1.18
C ALA A 59 4.18 -10.67 0.97
N PRO A 60 4.65 -11.33 2.04
CA PRO A 60 5.26 -12.65 1.95
C PRO A 60 4.20 -13.76 1.88
N GLU A 61 3.45 -13.84 0.77
CA GLU A 61 2.31 -14.77 0.64
C GLU A 61 2.73 -16.23 0.55
N THR A 62 3.74 -16.55 -0.25
CA THR A 62 4.16 -17.93 -0.55
C THR A 62 5.60 -18.24 -0.19
N LYS A 63 6.38 -17.24 0.13
CA LYS A 63 7.79 -17.33 0.54
C LYS A 63 8.16 -16.10 1.36
N ASP A 64 9.24 -16.20 2.11
CA ASP A 64 9.82 -15.08 2.83
C ASP A 64 10.19 -13.95 1.86
N ASN A 65 9.90 -12.72 2.28
CA ASN A 65 10.31 -11.51 1.58
C ASN A 65 11.16 -10.62 2.49
N ASP A 66 11.80 -9.63 1.90
CA ASP A 66 12.68 -8.70 2.59
C ASP A 66 12.22 -7.26 2.38
N PHE A 67 12.07 -6.51 3.46
CA PHE A 67 11.83 -5.07 3.40
C PHE A 67 13.17 -4.34 3.40
N THR A 68 13.44 -3.54 2.38
CA THR A 68 14.62 -2.68 2.33
C THR A 68 14.21 -1.22 2.08
N TRP A 69 14.93 -0.28 2.66
CA TRP A 69 14.70 1.15 2.41
C TRP A 69 14.97 1.54 0.96
N LYS A 70 15.87 0.83 0.30
CA LYS A 70 16.13 1.00 -1.14
C LYS A 70 14.92 0.63 -1.98
N ASP A 71 14.28 -0.51 -1.69
CA ASP A 71 13.06 -0.93 -2.40
C ASP A 71 11.88 -0.01 -2.05
N PHE A 72 11.74 0.40 -0.80
CA PHE A 72 10.75 1.41 -0.38
C PHE A 72 10.85 2.69 -1.21
N GLN A 73 12.06 3.25 -1.34
CA GLN A 73 12.29 4.45 -2.16
C GLN A 73 12.01 4.19 -3.63
N ALA A 74 12.45 3.05 -4.18
CA ALA A 74 12.25 2.69 -5.57
C ALA A 74 10.75 2.56 -5.91
N ARG A 75 9.97 1.88 -5.08
CA ARG A 75 8.52 1.72 -5.27
C ARG A 75 7.78 3.05 -5.15
N ASN A 76 8.11 3.87 -4.15
CA ASN A 76 7.53 5.21 -4.06
C ASN A 76 7.77 6.02 -5.33
N ASN A 77 8.99 6.04 -5.85
CA ASN A 77 9.35 6.88 -6.98
C ASN A 77 8.86 6.32 -8.31
N ASN A 78 9.01 5.02 -8.55
CA ASN A 78 8.74 4.41 -9.84
C ASN A 78 7.27 4.00 -10.00
N GLU A 79 6.62 3.55 -8.92
CA GLU A 79 5.26 3.03 -8.98
C GLU A 79 4.23 4.10 -8.58
N LEU A 80 4.37 4.70 -7.39
CA LEU A 80 3.40 5.70 -6.92
C LEU A 80 3.55 7.04 -7.64
N VAL A 81 4.76 7.55 -7.79
CA VAL A 81 4.99 8.86 -8.44
C VAL A 81 4.96 8.73 -9.95
N ALA A 82 5.81 7.88 -10.53
CA ALA A 82 5.98 7.83 -11.98
C ALA A 82 4.81 7.16 -12.72
N ILE A 83 4.16 6.16 -12.14
CA ILE A 83 3.04 5.46 -12.78
C ILE A 83 1.72 6.06 -12.30
N LEU A 84 1.35 5.87 -11.04
CA LEU A 84 0.05 6.30 -10.52
C LEU A 84 -0.11 7.83 -10.56
N GLY A 85 0.89 8.56 -10.08
CA GLY A 85 0.86 10.03 -10.07
C GLY A 85 0.74 10.61 -11.48
N ASN A 86 1.48 10.05 -12.45
CA ASN A 86 1.41 10.47 -13.84
C ASN A 86 0.05 10.14 -14.48
N PHE A 87 -0.50 8.95 -14.20
CA PHE A 87 -1.84 8.58 -14.65
C PHE A 87 -2.89 9.58 -14.14
N VAL A 88 -2.93 9.83 -12.84
CA VAL A 88 -3.87 10.78 -12.22
C VAL A 88 -3.69 12.19 -12.81
N ASN A 89 -2.45 12.67 -12.91
CA ASN A 89 -2.16 13.98 -13.48
C ASN A 89 -2.66 14.09 -14.93
N ARG A 90 -2.39 13.10 -15.77
CA ARG A 90 -2.87 13.10 -17.17
C ARG A 90 -4.38 13.04 -17.26
N ALA A 91 -5.05 12.21 -16.47
CA ALA A 91 -6.50 12.12 -16.44
C ALA A 91 -7.13 13.48 -16.06
N LEU A 92 -6.63 14.11 -14.99
CA LEU A 92 -7.13 15.42 -14.55
C LEU A 92 -6.84 16.55 -15.56
N VAL A 93 -5.65 16.58 -16.15
CA VAL A 93 -5.31 17.59 -17.17
C VAL A 93 -6.23 17.46 -18.40
N LEU A 94 -6.48 16.24 -18.87
CA LEU A 94 -7.37 16.00 -20.03
C LEU A 94 -8.83 16.33 -19.68
N THR A 95 -9.29 15.96 -18.49
CA THR A 95 -10.65 16.27 -18.02
C THR A 95 -10.84 17.78 -17.93
N ASN A 96 -9.89 18.52 -17.37
CA ASN A 96 -9.94 19.97 -17.34
C ASN A 96 -9.94 20.59 -18.73
N LYS A 97 -9.10 20.07 -19.63
CA LYS A 97 -8.95 20.62 -20.98
C LYS A 97 -10.17 20.40 -21.87
N TYR A 98 -10.77 19.21 -21.81
CA TYR A 98 -11.82 18.82 -22.76
C TYR A 98 -13.23 18.83 -22.16
N PHE A 99 -13.36 18.78 -20.84
CA PHE A 99 -14.64 18.69 -20.15
C PHE A 99 -14.83 19.79 -19.08
N GLU A 100 -14.03 20.85 -19.10
CA GLU A 100 -14.11 21.96 -18.17
C GLU A 100 -14.05 21.53 -16.68
N GLY A 101 -13.29 20.48 -16.39
CA GLY A 101 -13.16 19.91 -15.04
C GLY A 101 -14.37 19.09 -14.56
N LYS A 102 -15.31 18.78 -15.45
CA LYS A 102 -16.47 17.96 -15.13
C LYS A 102 -16.23 16.51 -15.60
N VAL A 103 -16.68 15.55 -14.82
CA VAL A 103 -16.69 14.16 -15.26
C VAL A 103 -17.76 14.02 -16.36
N PRO A 104 -17.43 13.53 -17.57
CA PRO A 104 -18.40 13.32 -18.61
C PRO A 104 -19.45 12.28 -18.19
N ALA A 105 -20.66 12.37 -18.79
CA ALA A 105 -21.65 11.34 -18.60
C ALA A 105 -21.13 9.99 -19.08
N ALA A 106 -21.46 8.92 -18.38
CA ALA A 106 -21.12 7.58 -18.80
C ALA A 106 -21.77 7.28 -20.15
N GLY A 107 -21.02 6.67 -21.07
CA GLY A 107 -21.56 6.11 -22.30
C GLY A 107 -22.31 4.79 -22.05
N GLU A 108 -22.78 4.15 -23.11
CA GLU A 108 -23.28 2.79 -23.03
C GLU A 108 -22.12 1.84 -22.69
N LEU A 109 -22.34 1.00 -21.66
CA LEU A 109 -21.35 -0.01 -21.28
C LEU A 109 -21.27 -1.07 -22.40
N THR A 110 -20.07 -1.44 -22.75
CA THR A 110 -19.79 -2.52 -23.71
C THR A 110 -19.36 -3.79 -22.98
N GLU A 111 -19.18 -4.89 -23.68
CA GLU A 111 -18.68 -6.14 -23.10
C GLU A 111 -17.24 -6.04 -22.58
N TYR A 112 -16.54 -4.93 -22.84
CA TYR A 112 -15.17 -4.66 -22.41
C TYR A 112 -15.08 -3.66 -21.24
N ASP A 113 -16.19 -3.15 -20.74
CA ASP A 113 -16.30 -2.24 -19.61
C ASP A 113 -16.63 -3.00 -18.32
#